data_67d170c50a681dfc8f70f30f86236263
#
_entry.id   67d170c50a681dfc8f70f30f86236263
#
_cell.length_a   1.000
_cell.length_b   1.000
_cell.length_c   1.000
_cell.angle_alpha   90.00
_cell.angle_beta   90.00
_cell.angle_gamma   90.00
#
_symmetry.space_group_name_H-M   'P 1'
#
loop_
_entity.id
_entity.type
_entity.pdbx_description
1 polymer ?
#
loop_
_entity_poly.entity_id
_entity_poly.type
_entity_poly.pdbx_seq_one_letter_code
_entity_poly.pdbx_strand_id
1 'polypeptide(L)'
;MYDVIVVGAGQAGCEAAAAAANTGAKTLLITMQLQNMAQMSCNPAVGGIAKGQIVREIDALGGYMGIITDQTAIQFKMLNKSKGPAMWSPRAQSDRMRFSEAWRLQLERLPNLDFFQEMVTEVLIEGGKATGVKTSLGSEIRAKSVVLTNGTFLNGIIHIGLKQLGGGRAGEKAAKGITECLVAHGFEAGRMKTGTPPRVDGRSLDYSKMTPQPGDENPEKFSYLPLTQPLTHQLDCYMTYTSEEVHDILRTGFDRSPMFTGIIHGVGPRYCPSIEDKINRFADKDRHQIFVEPEGWHTVEMYVNGFSTSLPEEVQYTALRKVAGFEQVKFLRPGYAIEYDYFPPTQLKATLETKIIENLFFAGQINGTTGYEEAGAQGLIAGINASRKVQEQSPFVLKRNEAYIGVLIDDLITKGTEEPYRMFTSRAEYRTLLRQDNADMRLTPMGYALGLASEERMRLLEEKQTKTAAFVQFFKETSITPEEANPLLEKYDSSPMKQGDKMAKVLARPNITVEDFMELPQVKAFAHAQQLSKEVLESTEIEIKYAGYIEKEKNNADKLNRLEDIRIPESFNYDKLTSLSFESREKLKKIRPTTLSQASRISGVSPADISILLVYMGR
;
A
#
# COMPACT_ATOMS: atom_id res chain seq x y z
N MET A 1 -4.60 -30.98 -11.26
CA MET A 1 -4.46 -30.42 -9.89
C MET A 1 -3.44 -29.29 -9.94
N TYR A 2 -3.75 -28.13 -9.37
CA TYR A 2 -2.85 -26.99 -9.25
C TYR A 2 -2.05 -27.05 -7.95
N ASP A 3 -0.94 -26.34 -7.88
CA ASP A 3 -0.23 -26.10 -6.62
C ASP A 3 -0.93 -25.01 -5.82
N VAL A 4 -1.26 -23.90 -6.48
CA VAL A 4 -1.91 -22.74 -5.85
C VAL A 4 -3.10 -22.28 -6.70
N ILE A 5 -4.25 -22.06 -6.07
CA ILE A 5 -5.38 -21.32 -6.65
C ILE A 5 -5.49 -19.97 -5.97
N VAL A 6 -5.51 -18.90 -6.76
CA VAL A 6 -5.78 -17.53 -6.31
C VAL A 6 -7.19 -17.15 -6.73
N VAL A 7 -8.04 -16.77 -5.78
CA VAL A 7 -9.43 -16.36 -6.00
C VAL A 7 -9.53 -14.84 -5.95
N GLY A 8 -9.94 -14.24 -7.05
CA GLY A 8 -10.01 -12.79 -7.23
C GLY A 8 -8.78 -12.23 -7.93
N ALA A 9 -9.00 -11.32 -8.88
CA ALA A 9 -7.94 -10.71 -9.67
C ALA A 9 -7.87 -9.17 -9.47
N GLY A 10 -8.06 -8.72 -8.24
CA GLY A 10 -7.72 -7.35 -7.83
C GLY A 10 -6.21 -7.19 -7.64
N GLN A 11 -5.78 -6.11 -7.01
CA GLN A 11 -4.35 -5.83 -6.78
C GLN A 11 -3.67 -6.98 -6.00
N ALA A 12 -4.32 -7.48 -4.96
CA ALA A 12 -3.80 -8.61 -4.18
C ALA A 12 -3.72 -9.89 -5.00
N GLY A 13 -4.78 -10.23 -5.75
CA GLY A 13 -4.82 -11.45 -6.54
C GLY A 13 -3.81 -11.47 -7.67
N CYS A 14 -3.60 -10.35 -8.35
CA CYS A 14 -2.61 -10.23 -9.41
C CYS A 14 -1.18 -10.42 -8.90
N GLU A 15 -0.82 -9.77 -7.81
CA GLU A 15 0.52 -9.95 -7.21
C GLU A 15 0.70 -11.36 -6.61
N ALA A 16 -0.33 -11.93 -5.98
CA ALA A 16 -0.27 -13.28 -5.45
C ALA A 16 -0.07 -14.34 -6.54
N ALA A 17 -0.83 -14.23 -7.62
CA ALA A 17 -0.74 -15.15 -8.76
C ALA A 17 0.64 -15.06 -9.44
N ALA A 18 1.13 -13.84 -9.67
CA ALA A 18 2.45 -13.61 -10.23
C ALA A 18 3.56 -14.19 -9.35
N ALA A 19 3.50 -13.93 -8.03
CA ALA A 19 4.50 -14.43 -7.09
C ALA A 19 4.53 -15.96 -7.03
N ALA A 20 3.37 -16.59 -6.93
CA ALA A 20 3.29 -18.06 -6.91
C ALA A 20 3.79 -18.68 -8.22
N ALA A 21 3.40 -18.16 -9.37
CA ALA A 21 3.84 -18.65 -10.67
C ALA A 21 5.34 -18.46 -10.88
N ASN A 22 5.89 -17.28 -10.55
CA ASN A 22 7.31 -16.97 -10.72
C ASN A 22 8.23 -17.76 -9.78
N THR A 23 7.71 -18.24 -8.66
CA THR A 23 8.44 -19.15 -7.74
C THR A 23 8.25 -20.62 -8.09
N GLY A 24 7.68 -20.94 -9.25
CA GLY A 24 7.61 -22.28 -9.84
C GLY A 24 6.34 -23.07 -9.50
N ALA A 25 5.38 -22.49 -8.78
CA ALA A 25 4.12 -23.17 -8.50
C ALA A 25 3.18 -23.13 -9.71
N LYS A 26 2.58 -24.28 -10.06
CA LYS A 26 1.50 -24.33 -11.03
C LYS A 26 0.27 -23.63 -10.46
N THR A 27 -0.03 -22.46 -10.99
CA THR A 27 -0.99 -21.51 -10.40
C THR A 27 -2.20 -21.31 -11.30
N LEU A 28 -3.39 -21.25 -10.70
CA LEU A 28 -4.62 -20.85 -11.36
C LEU A 28 -5.16 -19.56 -10.73
N LEU A 29 -5.41 -18.54 -11.54
CA LEU A 29 -6.10 -17.31 -11.12
C LEU A 29 -7.56 -17.39 -11.57
N ILE A 30 -8.48 -17.43 -10.60
CA ILE A 30 -9.92 -17.45 -10.87
C ILE A 30 -10.50 -16.08 -10.55
N THR A 31 -11.22 -15.50 -11.49
CA THR A 31 -11.92 -14.23 -11.32
C THR A 31 -13.27 -14.23 -12.00
N MET A 32 -14.20 -13.44 -11.50
CA MET A 32 -15.51 -13.30 -12.12
C MET A 32 -15.48 -12.63 -13.49
N GLN A 33 -14.48 -11.75 -13.72
CA GLN A 33 -14.30 -11.05 -15.00
C GLN A 33 -12.81 -10.82 -15.30
N LEU A 34 -12.30 -11.49 -16.34
CA LEU A 34 -10.92 -11.33 -16.80
C LEU A 34 -10.61 -9.91 -17.30
N GLN A 35 -11.61 -9.21 -17.84
CA GLN A 35 -11.46 -7.84 -18.36
C GLN A 35 -11.20 -6.81 -17.26
N ASN A 36 -11.56 -7.12 -16.02
CA ASN A 36 -11.49 -6.22 -14.88
C ASN A 36 -10.32 -6.52 -13.92
N MET A 37 -9.31 -7.25 -14.40
CA MET A 37 -8.11 -7.52 -13.60
C MET A 37 -7.46 -6.22 -13.13
N ALA A 38 -7.10 -6.18 -11.86
CA ALA A 38 -6.46 -5.04 -11.19
C ALA A 38 -7.18 -3.70 -11.41
N GLN A 39 -8.48 -3.70 -11.69
CA GLN A 39 -9.23 -2.48 -11.94
C GLN A 39 -9.18 -1.54 -10.73
N MET A 40 -8.87 -0.27 -11.00
CA MET A 40 -8.92 0.79 -10.00
C MET A 40 -10.37 1.20 -9.74
N SER A 41 -10.97 0.64 -8.70
CA SER A 41 -12.39 0.87 -8.39
C SER A 41 -12.67 2.23 -7.76
N CYS A 42 -11.66 2.84 -7.16
CA CYS A 42 -11.73 4.13 -6.50
C CYS A 42 -10.77 5.12 -7.20
N ASN A 43 -9.87 5.75 -6.48
CA ASN A 43 -8.92 6.72 -7.01
C ASN A 43 -8.01 6.09 -8.10
N PRO A 44 -7.86 6.72 -9.29
CA PRO A 44 -6.96 6.26 -10.35
C PRO A 44 -5.50 6.62 -10.06
N ALA A 45 -5.01 6.29 -8.88
CA ALA A 45 -3.66 6.63 -8.44
C ALA A 45 -3.03 5.49 -7.63
N VAL A 46 -1.71 5.42 -7.70
CA VAL A 46 -0.86 4.48 -6.94
C VAL A 46 0.18 5.26 -6.15
N GLY A 47 0.45 4.82 -4.93
CA GLY A 47 1.40 5.47 -4.03
C GLY A 47 0.78 6.54 -3.14
N GLY A 48 1.60 7.50 -2.75
CA GLY A 48 1.26 8.50 -1.74
C GLY A 48 1.92 8.20 -0.40
N ILE A 49 1.55 8.94 0.64
CA ILE A 49 2.19 8.89 1.96
C ILE A 49 2.22 7.47 2.52
N ALA A 50 3.39 6.95 2.82
CA ALA A 50 3.74 5.59 3.20
C ALA A 50 3.43 4.52 2.14
N LYS A 51 2.47 4.75 1.27
CA LYS A 51 2.06 3.81 0.23
C LYS A 51 3.05 3.74 -0.92
N GLY A 52 3.65 4.88 -1.28
CA GLY A 52 4.75 4.91 -2.26
C GLY A 52 5.94 4.06 -1.83
N GLN A 53 6.25 4.06 -0.54
CA GLN A 53 7.28 3.18 0.05
C GLN A 53 6.92 1.70 -0.15
N ILE A 54 5.66 1.33 0.08
CA ILE A 54 5.18 -0.06 -0.14
C ILE A 54 5.33 -0.46 -1.62
N VAL A 55 4.98 0.40 -2.57
CA VAL A 55 5.14 0.10 -4.01
C VAL A 55 6.61 -0.12 -4.37
N ARG A 56 7.51 0.71 -3.85
CA ARG A 56 8.95 0.54 -4.03
C ARG A 56 9.45 -0.79 -3.43
N GLU A 57 8.89 -1.21 -2.30
CA GLU A 57 9.22 -2.50 -1.68
C GLU A 57 8.68 -3.69 -2.49
N ILE A 58 7.47 -3.59 -3.02
CA ILE A 58 6.91 -4.60 -3.94
C ILE A 58 7.82 -4.76 -5.16
N ASP A 59 8.24 -3.65 -5.77
CA ASP A 59 9.14 -3.66 -6.92
C ASP A 59 10.50 -4.28 -6.56
N ALA A 60 11.08 -3.88 -5.45
CA ALA A 60 12.37 -4.39 -4.98
C ALA A 60 12.38 -5.91 -4.78
N LEU A 61 11.28 -6.48 -4.31
CA LEU A 61 11.09 -7.93 -4.15
C LEU A 61 10.87 -8.67 -5.48
N GLY A 62 10.54 -7.97 -6.55
CA GLY A 62 10.25 -8.56 -7.86
C GLY A 62 8.75 -8.62 -8.21
N GLY A 63 7.89 -7.90 -7.49
CA GLY A 63 6.49 -7.68 -7.86
C GLY A 63 6.33 -6.71 -9.04
N TYR A 64 5.11 -6.56 -9.53
CA TYR A 64 4.84 -5.85 -10.79
C TYR A 64 4.14 -4.50 -10.63
N MET A 65 3.57 -4.18 -9.46
CA MET A 65 2.78 -2.95 -9.28
C MET A 65 3.55 -1.68 -9.69
N GLY A 66 4.82 -1.58 -9.34
CA GLY A 66 5.66 -0.44 -9.71
C GLY A 66 5.88 -0.33 -11.21
N ILE A 67 6.17 -1.45 -11.88
CA ILE A 67 6.37 -1.51 -13.33
C ILE A 67 5.08 -1.11 -14.08
N ILE A 68 3.95 -1.72 -13.70
CA ILE A 68 2.65 -1.43 -14.32
C ILE A 68 2.25 0.03 -14.10
N THR A 69 2.51 0.57 -12.92
CA THR A 69 2.24 1.98 -12.62
C THR A 69 3.07 2.91 -13.50
N ASP A 70 4.36 2.65 -13.65
CA ASP A 70 5.23 3.45 -14.52
C ASP A 70 4.78 3.42 -15.99
N GLN A 71 4.37 2.24 -16.48
CA GLN A 71 3.91 2.05 -17.86
C GLN A 71 2.60 2.79 -18.17
N THR A 72 1.79 3.05 -17.16
CA THR A 72 0.43 3.56 -17.31
C THR A 72 0.18 4.89 -16.59
N ALA A 73 1.21 5.48 -16.01
CA ALA A 73 1.13 6.75 -15.31
C ALA A 73 0.78 7.90 -16.29
N ILE A 74 0.02 8.85 -15.78
CA ILE A 74 -0.32 10.11 -16.47
C ILE A 74 0.21 11.34 -15.75
N GLN A 75 0.56 11.20 -14.47
CA GLN A 75 1.21 12.23 -13.66
C GLN A 75 2.04 11.57 -12.57
N PHE A 76 3.15 12.18 -12.20
CA PHE A 76 3.98 11.74 -11.08
C PHE A 76 4.32 12.90 -10.15
N LYS A 77 4.29 12.63 -8.84
CA LYS A 77 4.66 13.61 -7.82
C LYS A 77 5.33 12.93 -6.63
N MET A 78 6.48 13.45 -6.21
CA MET A 78 7.10 13.08 -4.95
C MET A 78 6.53 13.92 -3.82
N LEU A 79 5.73 13.31 -2.97
CA LEU A 79 5.11 13.99 -1.82
C LEU A 79 6.09 14.14 -0.67
N ASN A 80 5.88 15.18 0.14
CA ASN A 80 6.66 15.45 1.35
C ASN A 80 8.17 15.71 1.13
N LYS A 81 8.59 16.19 -0.03
CA LYS A 81 10.00 16.52 -0.30
C LYS A 81 10.61 17.43 0.77
N SER A 82 9.88 18.42 1.27
CA SER A 82 10.33 19.35 2.31
C SER A 82 10.52 18.73 3.70
N LYS A 83 10.02 17.51 3.92
CA LYS A 83 10.07 16.83 5.23
C LYS A 83 11.23 15.84 5.38
N GLY A 84 12.09 15.75 4.38
CA GLY A 84 13.25 14.87 4.38
C GLY A 84 12.97 13.45 3.85
N PRO A 85 14.05 12.68 3.56
CA PRO A 85 13.99 11.41 2.81
C PRO A 85 13.12 10.33 3.45
N ALA A 86 13.04 10.29 4.78
CA ALA A 86 12.19 9.33 5.51
C ALA A 86 10.69 9.52 5.22
N MET A 87 10.30 10.70 4.75
CA MET A 87 8.91 11.07 4.47
C MET A 87 8.61 11.15 2.97
N TRP A 88 9.61 11.08 2.10
CA TRP A 88 9.42 11.13 0.66
C TRP A 88 8.55 9.96 0.20
N SER A 89 7.50 10.29 -0.50
CA SER A 89 6.46 9.32 -0.85
C SER A 89 6.04 9.52 -2.30
N PRO A 90 6.50 8.64 -3.22
CA PRO A 90 6.13 8.74 -4.63
C PRO A 90 4.65 8.44 -4.83
N ARG A 91 4.01 9.20 -5.72
CA ARG A 91 2.61 9.01 -6.12
C ARG A 91 2.47 9.24 -7.62
N ALA A 92 1.77 8.34 -8.29
CA ALA A 92 1.41 8.47 -9.69
C ALA A 92 -0.09 8.43 -9.89
N GLN A 93 -0.62 9.35 -10.71
CA GLN A 93 -1.93 9.17 -11.32
C GLN A 93 -1.78 8.19 -12.47
N SER A 94 -2.74 7.31 -12.66
CA SER A 94 -2.69 6.23 -13.63
C SER A 94 -3.83 6.33 -14.64
N ASP A 95 -3.57 5.91 -15.87
CA ASP A 95 -4.62 5.62 -16.84
C ASP A 95 -5.31 4.31 -16.43
N ARG A 96 -6.52 4.43 -15.92
CA ARG A 96 -7.27 3.33 -15.31
C ARG A 96 -7.48 2.15 -16.26
N MET A 97 -7.82 2.40 -17.51
CA MET A 97 -8.06 1.35 -18.50
C MET A 97 -6.74 0.66 -18.88
N ARG A 98 -5.71 1.45 -19.16
CA ARG A 98 -4.38 0.91 -19.50
C ARG A 98 -3.73 0.16 -18.35
N PHE A 99 -3.97 0.57 -17.11
CA PHE A 99 -3.48 -0.12 -15.92
C PHE A 99 -4.02 -1.55 -15.82
N SER A 100 -5.33 -1.71 -16.01
CA SER A 100 -5.97 -3.04 -16.02
C SER A 100 -5.49 -3.90 -17.19
N GLU A 101 -5.43 -3.33 -18.38
CA GLU A 101 -4.89 -4.02 -19.58
C GLU A 101 -3.44 -4.46 -19.39
N ALA A 102 -2.58 -3.55 -18.92
CA ALA A 102 -1.16 -3.85 -18.70
C ALA A 102 -0.94 -4.98 -17.69
N TRP A 103 -1.71 -4.98 -16.59
CA TRP A 103 -1.68 -6.08 -15.63
C TRP A 103 -2.08 -7.42 -16.28
N ARG A 104 -3.18 -7.44 -17.02
CA ARG A 104 -3.64 -8.65 -17.70
C ARG A 104 -2.58 -9.20 -18.66
N LEU A 105 -2.06 -8.34 -19.53
CA LEU A 105 -1.03 -8.75 -20.49
C LEU A 105 0.27 -9.19 -19.82
N GLN A 106 0.63 -8.57 -18.68
CA GLN A 106 1.80 -9.00 -17.90
C GLN A 106 1.60 -10.40 -17.32
N LEU A 107 0.43 -10.68 -16.75
CA LEU A 107 0.12 -11.99 -16.18
C LEU A 107 0.04 -13.10 -17.26
N GLU A 108 -0.54 -12.80 -18.41
CA GLU A 108 -0.66 -13.75 -19.54
C GLU A 108 0.69 -14.18 -20.11
N ARG A 109 1.77 -13.42 -19.86
CA ARG A 109 3.15 -13.77 -20.27
C ARG A 109 3.86 -14.72 -19.30
N LEU A 110 3.32 -14.91 -18.10
CA LEU A 110 3.97 -15.70 -17.07
C LEU A 110 3.78 -17.20 -17.34
N PRO A 111 4.84 -18.00 -17.37
CA PRO A 111 4.71 -19.45 -17.34
C PRO A 111 4.10 -19.88 -16.00
N ASN A 112 3.54 -21.09 -15.95
CA ASN A 112 2.92 -21.67 -14.76
C ASN A 112 1.64 -20.95 -14.27
N LEU A 113 1.08 -20.01 -15.01
CA LEU A 113 -0.13 -19.27 -14.65
C LEU A 113 -1.24 -19.52 -15.66
N ASP A 114 -2.30 -20.14 -15.19
CA ASP A 114 -3.55 -20.35 -15.92
C ASP A 114 -4.64 -19.41 -15.40
N PHE A 115 -5.68 -19.16 -16.21
CA PHE A 115 -6.79 -18.28 -15.89
C PHE A 115 -8.11 -19.00 -16.06
N PHE A 116 -9.08 -18.66 -15.20
CA PHE A 116 -10.44 -19.16 -15.34
C PHE A 116 -11.44 -18.08 -14.92
N GLN A 117 -12.43 -17.81 -15.80
CA GLN A 117 -13.47 -16.83 -15.51
C GLN A 117 -14.70 -17.54 -14.93
N GLU A 118 -14.82 -17.48 -13.61
CA GLU A 118 -15.93 -18.05 -12.87
C GLU A 118 -16.00 -17.44 -11.45
N MET A 119 -17.19 -17.50 -10.85
CA MET A 119 -17.37 -17.16 -9.43
C MET A 119 -17.04 -18.38 -8.56
N VAL A 120 -16.17 -18.20 -7.58
CA VAL A 120 -15.94 -19.20 -6.53
C VAL A 120 -16.96 -18.99 -5.40
N THR A 121 -17.64 -20.05 -5.02
CA THR A 121 -18.68 -20.03 -3.98
C THR A 121 -18.26 -20.74 -2.70
N GLU A 122 -17.26 -21.61 -2.76
CA GLU A 122 -16.87 -22.45 -1.63
C GLU A 122 -15.39 -22.80 -1.69
N VAL A 123 -14.74 -22.87 -0.54
CA VAL A 123 -13.42 -23.48 -0.38
C VAL A 123 -13.62 -24.94 0.01
N LEU A 124 -12.99 -25.86 -0.72
CA LEU A 124 -13.01 -27.28 -0.40
C LEU A 124 -12.05 -27.52 0.77
N ILE A 125 -12.57 -28.06 1.88
CA ILE A 125 -11.81 -28.28 3.11
C ILE A 125 -11.94 -29.74 3.51
N GLU A 126 -10.79 -30.42 3.64
CA GLU A 126 -10.71 -31.83 4.02
C GLU A 126 -9.65 -31.99 5.12
N GLY A 127 -10.02 -32.58 6.24
CA GLY A 127 -9.08 -32.80 7.35
C GLY A 127 -8.44 -31.53 7.91
N GLY A 128 -9.17 -30.40 7.90
CA GLY A 128 -8.66 -29.10 8.37
C GLY A 128 -7.74 -28.39 7.41
N LYS A 129 -7.67 -28.83 6.15
CA LYS A 129 -6.82 -28.25 5.09
C LYS A 129 -7.66 -27.82 3.88
N ALA A 130 -7.30 -26.71 3.26
CA ALA A 130 -7.85 -26.32 1.98
C ALA A 130 -7.30 -27.24 0.89
N THR A 131 -8.19 -27.81 0.05
CA THR A 131 -7.85 -28.77 -1.00
C THR A 131 -8.32 -28.32 -2.38
N GLY A 132 -8.89 -27.15 -2.49
CA GLY A 132 -9.38 -26.58 -3.74
C GLY A 132 -10.55 -25.64 -3.53
N VAL A 133 -11.26 -25.38 -4.61
CA VAL A 133 -12.42 -24.47 -4.63
C VAL A 133 -13.57 -25.09 -5.44
N LYS A 134 -14.80 -24.64 -5.14
CA LYS A 134 -15.99 -24.95 -5.90
C LYS A 134 -16.53 -23.68 -6.55
N THR A 135 -16.94 -23.78 -7.80
CA THR A 135 -17.47 -22.66 -8.57
C THR A 135 -19.00 -22.61 -8.51
N SER A 136 -19.58 -21.49 -8.94
CA SER A 136 -21.04 -21.30 -9.00
C SER A 136 -21.75 -22.28 -9.96
N LEU A 137 -21.03 -22.81 -10.94
CA LEU A 137 -21.54 -23.84 -11.87
C LEU A 137 -21.35 -25.27 -11.32
N GLY A 138 -20.82 -25.41 -10.11
CA GLY A 138 -20.65 -26.70 -9.43
C GLY A 138 -19.32 -27.43 -9.73
N SER A 139 -18.43 -26.86 -10.53
CA SER A 139 -17.12 -27.46 -10.79
C SER A 139 -16.24 -27.39 -9.54
N GLU A 140 -15.59 -28.50 -9.23
CA GLU A 140 -14.57 -28.58 -8.19
C GLU A 140 -13.17 -28.57 -8.82
N ILE A 141 -12.32 -27.64 -8.40
CA ILE A 141 -10.96 -27.50 -8.90
C ILE A 141 -10.00 -27.73 -7.73
N ARG A 142 -9.15 -28.72 -7.85
CA ARG A 142 -8.25 -29.16 -6.78
C ARG A 142 -6.93 -28.39 -6.81
N ALA A 143 -6.46 -28.03 -5.63
CA ALA A 143 -5.15 -27.41 -5.41
C ALA A 143 -4.58 -27.78 -4.03
N LYS A 144 -3.27 -27.61 -3.88
CA LYS A 144 -2.57 -27.82 -2.61
C LYS A 144 -2.68 -26.63 -1.67
N SER A 145 -2.87 -25.43 -2.20
CA SER A 145 -3.09 -24.18 -1.44
C SER A 145 -4.11 -23.27 -2.14
N VAL A 146 -4.82 -22.46 -1.36
CA VAL A 146 -5.80 -21.49 -1.83
C VAL A 146 -5.50 -20.13 -1.22
N VAL A 147 -5.51 -19.08 -2.04
CA VAL A 147 -5.37 -17.68 -1.62
C VAL A 147 -6.65 -16.94 -1.95
N LEU A 148 -7.34 -16.40 -0.94
CA LEU A 148 -8.55 -15.60 -1.11
C LEU A 148 -8.22 -14.11 -1.14
N THR A 149 -8.66 -13.43 -2.21
CA THR A 149 -8.42 -11.99 -2.43
C THR A 149 -9.68 -11.29 -2.91
N ASN A 150 -10.81 -11.52 -2.24
CA ASN A 150 -12.16 -11.18 -2.74
C ASN A 150 -12.49 -9.67 -2.77
N GLY A 151 -11.66 -8.80 -2.21
CA GLY A 151 -11.87 -7.35 -2.25
C GLY A 151 -13.19 -6.94 -1.57
N THR A 152 -14.01 -6.18 -2.28
CA THR A 152 -15.32 -5.68 -1.82
C THR A 152 -16.48 -6.57 -2.22
N PHE A 153 -16.22 -7.79 -2.68
CA PHE A 153 -17.22 -8.62 -3.35
C PHE A 153 -17.99 -9.57 -2.43
N LEU A 154 -17.41 -9.98 -1.28
CA LEU A 154 -18.07 -10.92 -0.36
C LEU A 154 -19.35 -10.30 0.22
N ASN A 155 -20.49 -10.86 -0.18
CA ASN A 155 -21.82 -10.35 0.17
C ASN A 155 -21.95 -8.83 -0.02
N GLY A 156 -21.34 -8.31 -1.09
CA GLY A 156 -21.27 -6.89 -1.40
C GLY A 156 -22.64 -6.27 -1.65
N ILE A 157 -22.87 -5.10 -1.06
CA ILE A 157 -24.08 -4.30 -1.24
C ILE A 157 -23.69 -2.86 -1.54
N ILE A 158 -24.17 -2.36 -2.67
CA ILE A 158 -24.00 -0.96 -3.10
C ILE A 158 -25.16 -0.15 -2.55
N HIS A 159 -24.88 0.98 -1.93
CA HIS A 159 -25.85 1.91 -1.36
C HIS A 159 -25.82 3.26 -2.07
N ILE A 160 -26.96 3.74 -2.55
CA ILE A 160 -27.18 5.10 -3.09
C ILE A 160 -28.49 5.61 -2.49
N GLY A 161 -28.41 6.54 -1.55
CA GLY A 161 -29.57 6.89 -0.73
C GLY A 161 -30.17 5.65 -0.07
N LEU A 162 -31.47 5.49 -0.14
CA LEU A 162 -32.17 4.33 0.42
C LEU A 162 -32.15 3.10 -0.49
N LYS A 163 -31.59 3.21 -1.70
CA LYS A 163 -31.51 2.09 -2.65
C LYS A 163 -30.33 1.18 -2.31
N GLN A 164 -30.58 -0.12 -2.36
CA GLN A 164 -29.59 -1.18 -2.14
C GLN A 164 -29.52 -2.07 -3.38
N LEU A 165 -28.31 -2.26 -3.89
CA LEU A 165 -28.04 -3.10 -5.06
C LEU A 165 -27.00 -4.15 -4.67
N GLY A 166 -27.30 -5.42 -4.90
CA GLY A 166 -26.30 -6.49 -4.71
C GLY A 166 -25.18 -6.35 -5.72
N GLY A 167 -23.95 -6.17 -5.23
CA GLY A 167 -22.78 -6.04 -6.09
C GLY A 167 -21.52 -5.77 -5.30
N GLY A 168 -20.38 -6.13 -5.86
CA GLY A 168 -19.06 -5.81 -5.28
C GLY A 168 -18.48 -4.51 -5.82
N ARG A 169 -18.94 -4.07 -6.98
CA ARG A 169 -18.61 -2.83 -7.69
C ARG A 169 -19.74 -2.50 -8.65
N ALA A 170 -19.87 -1.22 -9.05
CA ALA A 170 -20.91 -0.82 -9.99
C ALA A 170 -20.89 -1.68 -11.26
N GLY A 171 -22.02 -2.30 -11.59
CA GLY A 171 -22.16 -3.19 -12.74
C GLY A 171 -21.63 -4.62 -12.56
N GLU A 172 -21.11 -4.98 -11.40
CA GLU A 172 -20.57 -6.31 -11.12
C GLU A 172 -21.30 -6.99 -9.96
N LYS A 173 -21.53 -8.30 -10.10
CA LYS A 173 -22.23 -9.12 -9.09
C LYS A 173 -21.43 -9.22 -7.79
N ALA A 174 -22.12 -9.45 -6.68
CA ALA A 174 -21.50 -9.85 -5.42
C ALA A 174 -21.06 -11.34 -5.47
N ALA A 175 -20.00 -11.67 -4.75
CA ALA A 175 -19.61 -13.05 -4.51
C ALA A 175 -20.34 -13.58 -3.27
N LYS A 176 -20.99 -14.73 -3.38
CA LYS A 176 -21.76 -15.36 -2.31
C LYS A 176 -21.27 -16.78 -2.05
N GLY A 177 -21.41 -17.23 -0.82
CA GLY A 177 -21.11 -18.60 -0.40
C GLY A 177 -19.81 -18.75 0.36
N ILE A 178 -18.74 -18.00 0.03
CA ILE A 178 -17.45 -18.10 0.69
C ILE A 178 -17.54 -17.71 2.16
N THR A 179 -18.19 -16.59 2.48
CA THR A 179 -18.33 -16.15 3.88
C THR A 179 -19.05 -17.21 4.71
N GLU A 180 -20.16 -17.73 4.21
CA GLU A 180 -20.95 -18.76 4.88
C GLU A 180 -20.14 -20.05 5.09
N CYS A 181 -19.38 -20.46 4.07
CA CYS A 181 -18.48 -21.61 4.15
C CYS A 181 -17.43 -21.43 5.26
N LEU A 182 -16.76 -20.27 5.29
CA LEU A 182 -15.71 -20.01 6.29
C LEU A 182 -16.27 -19.87 7.71
N VAL A 183 -17.40 -19.21 7.89
CA VAL A 183 -18.08 -19.09 9.19
C VAL A 183 -18.48 -20.46 9.73
N ALA A 184 -18.98 -21.35 8.86
CA ALA A 184 -19.30 -22.73 9.23
C ALA A 184 -18.07 -23.53 9.71
N HIS A 185 -16.87 -23.14 9.30
CA HIS A 185 -15.59 -23.71 9.75
C HIS A 185 -14.95 -22.97 10.93
N GLY A 186 -15.67 -22.04 11.56
CA GLY A 186 -15.25 -21.37 12.79
C GLY A 186 -14.53 -20.03 12.61
N PHE A 187 -14.53 -19.45 11.40
CA PHE A 187 -14.02 -18.10 11.20
C PHE A 187 -14.97 -17.05 11.75
N GLU A 188 -14.41 -16.02 12.37
CA GLU A 188 -15.11 -14.78 12.66
C GLU A 188 -15.15 -13.92 11.39
N ALA A 189 -16.31 -13.34 11.08
CA ALA A 189 -16.50 -12.39 10.00
C ALA A 189 -17.11 -11.10 10.54
N GLY A 190 -16.89 -10.00 9.84
CA GLY A 190 -17.49 -8.70 10.11
C GLY A 190 -17.84 -7.98 8.83
N ARG A 191 -18.38 -6.76 8.95
CA ARG A 191 -18.75 -5.91 7.82
C ARG A 191 -17.92 -4.64 7.82
N MET A 192 -17.39 -4.27 6.66
CA MET A 192 -16.74 -2.98 6.43
C MET A 192 -17.42 -2.22 5.31
N LYS A 193 -17.20 -0.92 5.29
CA LYS A 193 -17.76 -0.01 4.29
C LYS A 193 -16.64 0.83 3.69
N THR A 194 -16.69 1.03 2.38
CA THR A 194 -15.93 2.09 1.70
C THR A 194 -16.86 2.85 0.75
N GLY A 195 -16.34 3.87 0.08
CA GLY A 195 -17.15 4.67 -0.83
C GLY A 195 -16.32 5.18 -2.00
N THR A 196 -17.02 5.63 -3.02
CA THR A 196 -16.43 6.26 -4.20
C THR A 196 -17.23 7.50 -4.59
N PRO A 197 -16.59 8.54 -5.15
CA PRO A 197 -17.29 9.74 -5.62
C PRO A 197 -17.93 9.51 -6.97
N PRO A 198 -18.78 10.46 -7.42
CA PRO A 198 -19.27 10.49 -8.79
C PRO A 198 -18.14 10.50 -9.82
N ARG A 199 -18.41 9.98 -11.01
CA ARG A 199 -17.60 10.22 -12.21
C ARG A 199 -18.34 11.19 -13.10
N VAL A 200 -17.60 12.16 -13.63
CA VAL A 200 -18.17 13.25 -14.43
C VAL A 200 -17.48 13.37 -15.78
N ASP A 201 -18.21 13.94 -16.74
CA ASP A 201 -17.67 14.25 -18.06
C ASP A 201 -16.83 15.53 -17.99
N GLY A 202 -15.51 15.40 -18.15
CA GLY A 202 -14.57 16.49 -18.09
C GLY A 202 -14.81 17.62 -19.11
N ARG A 203 -15.50 17.33 -20.21
CA ARG A 203 -15.90 18.34 -21.22
C ARG A 203 -16.97 19.30 -20.69
N SER A 204 -17.68 18.92 -19.63
CA SER A 204 -18.72 19.73 -19.00
C SER A 204 -18.22 20.62 -17.86
N LEU A 205 -16.91 20.59 -17.58
CA LEU A 205 -16.29 21.35 -16.52
C LEU A 205 -15.65 22.65 -17.03
N ASP A 206 -15.68 23.68 -16.20
CA ASP A 206 -14.99 24.95 -16.43
C ASP A 206 -13.69 25.01 -15.62
N TYR A 207 -12.59 24.57 -16.21
CA TYR A 207 -11.29 24.53 -15.57
C TYR A 207 -10.69 25.91 -15.25
N SER A 208 -11.20 26.99 -15.87
CA SER A 208 -10.75 28.35 -15.57
C SER A 208 -11.08 28.80 -14.15
N LYS A 209 -12.05 28.14 -13.51
CA LYS A 209 -12.47 28.38 -12.11
C LYS A 209 -11.77 27.46 -11.11
N MET A 210 -10.83 26.63 -11.56
CA MET A 210 -10.10 25.70 -10.74
C MET A 210 -8.60 26.02 -10.73
N THR A 211 -7.90 25.54 -9.70
CA THR A 211 -6.44 25.72 -9.61
C THR A 211 -5.74 24.48 -10.17
N PRO A 212 -4.91 24.62 -11.23
CA PRO A 212 -4.12 23.50 -11.74
C PRO A 212 -3.20 22.91 -10.68
N GLN A 213 -3.07 21.59 -10.70
CA GLN A 213 -2.18 20.82 -9.83
C GLN A 213 -1.26 19.97 -10.73
N PRO A 214 -0.16 20.55 -11.21
CA PRO A 214 0.78 19.83 -12.08
C PRO A 214 1.54 18.75 -11.29
N GLY A 215 2.07 17.77 -12.03
CA GLY A 215 3.09 16.85 -11.53
C GLY A 215 4.43 17.53 -11.29
N ASP A 216 5.42 16.75 -10.87
CA ASP A 216 6.79 17.23 -10.72
C ASP A 216 7.37 17.60 -12.09
N GLU A 217 8.13 18.69 -12.15
CA GLU A 217 8.78 19.16 -13.39
C GLU A 217 9.77 18.11 -13.93
N ASN A 218 10.52 17.48 -13.04
CA ASN A 218 11.44 16.39 -13.35
C ASN A 218 10.93 15.12 -12.63
N PRO A 219 9.91 14.44 -13.19
CA PRO A 219 9.31 13.30 -12.54
C PRO A 219 10.28 12.12 -12.42
N GLU A 220 10.13 11.38 -11.35
CA GLU A 220 10.77 10.10 -11.15
C GLU A 220 9.82 8.96 -11.54
N LYS A 221 10.13 7.73 -11.13
CA LYS A 221 9.33 6.54 -11.39
C LYS A 221 9.40 5.58 -10.20
N PHE A 222 8.57 4.53 -10.20
CA PHE A 222 8.55 3.55 -9.12
C PHE A 222 9.57 2.43 -9.30
N SER A 223 9.68 1.84 -10.48
CA SER A 223 10.54 0.68 -10.68
C SER A 223 12.02 1.02 -10.70
N TYR A 224 12.83 0.18 -10.05
CA TYR A 224 14.29 0.24 -10.14
C TYR A 224 14.85 -0.25 -11.47
N LEU A 225 14.02 -0.95 -12.28
CA LEU A 225 14.45 -1.47 -13.58
C LEU A 225 14.43 -0.39 -14.66
N PRO A 226 15.40 -0.41 -15.61
CA PRO A 226 15.43 0.49 -16.75
C PRO A 226 14.35 0.18 -17.79
N LEU A 227 13.58 -0.89 -17.60
CA LEU A 227 12.43 -1.31 -18.40
C LEU A 227 11.38 -0.20 -18.53
N THR A 228 11.23 0.62 -17.50
CA THR A 228 10.33 1.77 -17.45
C THR A 228 11.12 3.06 -17.43
N GLN A 229 10.51 4.16 -17.93
CA GLN A 229 11.12 5.46 -17.97
C GLN A 229 10.22 6.50 -17.27
N PRO A 230 10.78 7.57 -16.69
CA PRO A 230 10.00 8.69 -16.21
C PRO A 230 9.11 9.30 -17.29
N LEU A 231 7.98 9.89 -16.87
CA LEU A 231 7.08 10.58 -17.79
C LEU A 231 7.76 11.78 -18.48
N THR A 232 7.58 11.90 -19.81
CA THR A 232 8.00 13.06 -20.60
C THR A 232 6.88 14.08 -20.75
N HIS A 233 5.62 13.65 -20.64
CA HIS A 233 4.42 14.46 -20.67
C HIS A 233 3.52 14.06 -19.50
N GLN A 234 2.78 15.02 -18.97
CA GLN A 234 1.89 14.79 -17.85
C GLN A 234 0.57 15.52 -18.05
N LEU A 235 -0.51 14.99 -17.49
CA LEU A 235 -1.79 15.68 -17.36
C LEU A 235 -1.89 16.34 -15.99
N ASP A 236 -2.50 17.53 -15.94
CA ASP A 236 -2.78 18.20 -14.68
C ASP A 236 -4.02 17.60 -14.01
N CYS A 237 -3.99 17.54 -12.68
CA CYS A 237 -5.20 17.52 -11.87
C CYS A 237 -5.63 18.96 -11.58
N TYR A 238 -6.86 19.15 -11.09
CA TYR A 238 -7.38 20.46 -10.76
C TYR A 238 -7.96 20.45 -9.36
N MET A 239 -7.87 21.57 -8.67
CA MET A 239 -8.40 21.74 -7.32
C MET A 239 -9.50 22.80 -7.31
N THR A 240 -10.58 22.51 -6.62
CA THR A 240 -11.67 23.43 -6.31
C THR A 240 -12.17 23.16 -4.86
N TYR A 241 -13.25 23.80 -4.46
CA TYR A 241 -13.76 23.72 -3.10
C TYR A 241 -15.29 23.60 -3.08
N THR A 242 -15.80 22.92 -2.08
CA THR A 242 -17.21 23.07 -1.69
C THR A 242 -17.45 24.45 -1.05
N SER A 243 -18.69 24.81 -0.82
CA SER A 243 -19.15 26.02 -0.14
C SER A 243 -20.25 25.69 0.85
N GLU A 244 -20.65 26.64 1.68
CA GLU A 244 -21.81 26.46 2.58
C GLU A 244 -23.09 26.12 1.81
N GLU A 245 -23.33 26.75 0.63
CA GLU A 245 -24.47 26.39 -0.23
C GLU A 245 -24.43 24.91 -0.66
N VAL A 246 -23.26 24.41 -1.01
CA VAL A 246 -23.08 22.97 -1.33
C VAL A 246 -23.39 22.11 -0.11
N HIS A 247 -22.91 22.51 1.07
CA HIS A 247 -23.14 21.78 2.32
C HIS A 247 -24.63 21.75 2.68
N ASP A 248 -25.36 22.86 2.52
CA ASP A 248 -26.80 22.93 2.80
C ASP A 248 -27.60 22.00 1.89
N ILE A 249 -27.25 21.94 0.60
CA ILE A 249 -27.87 21.01 -0.34
C ILE A 249 -27.59 19.56 0.09
N LEU A 250 -26.35 19.22 0.43
CA LEU A 250 -25.99 17.87 0.88
C LEU A 250 -26.74 17.46 2.15
N ARG A 251 -26.95 18.39 3.10
CA ARG A 251 -27.74 18.16 4.34
C ARG A 251 -29.19 17.77 4.04
N THR A 252 -29.76 18.23 2.94
CA THR A 252 -31.15 17.85 2.56
C THR A 252 -31.32 16.36 2.28
N GLY A 253 -30.21 15.64 2.07
CA GLY A 253 -30.21 14.19 1.85
C GLY A 253 -29.88 13.37 3.08
N PHE A 254 -29.58 13.96 4.24
CA PHE A 254 -29.12 13.26 5.43
C PHE A 254 -30.15 12.27 6.00
N ASP A 255 -31.43 12.58 5.90
CA ASP A 255 -32.55 11.70 6.26
C ASP A 255 -32.66 10.44 5.37
N ARG A 256 -32.02 10.46 4.21
CA ARG A 256 -31.92 9.36 3.25
C ARG A 256 -30.49 8.84 3.08
N SER A 257 -29.57 9.24 3.94
CA SER A 257 -28.20 8.72 3.97
C SER A 257 -28.18 7.33 4.58
N PRO A 258 -27.69 6.30 3.88
CA PRO A 258 -27.60 4.96 4.45
C PRO A 258 -26.66 4.86 5.65
N MET A 259 -25.74 5.82 5.80
CA MET A 259 -24.84 5.93 6.95
C MET A 259 -25.58 6.50 8.19
N PHE A 260 -26.40 7.54 8.02
CA PHE A 260 -27.05 8.23 9.13
C PHE A 260 -28.38 7.56 9.54
N THR A 261 -28.99 6.83 8.65
CA THR A 261 -30.23 6.04 8.91
C THR A 261 -29.96 4.67 9.53
N GLY A 262 -28.69 4.26 9.68
CA GLY A 262 -28.33 2.96 10.25
C GLY A 262 -28.53 1.77 9.30
N ILE A 263 -28.75 1.99 8.01
CA ILE A 263 -28.87 0.94 7.00
C ILE A 263 -27.53 0.26 6.78
N ILE A 264 -26.43 1.03 6.76
CA ILE A 264 -25.07 0.50 6.72
C ILE A 264 -24.65 0.13 8.13
N HIS A 265 -24.28 -1.14 8.32
CA HIS A 265 -23.72 -1.67 9.56
C HIS A 265 -22.19 -1.71 9.55
N GLY A 266 -21.58 -1.67 8.38
CA GLY A 266 -20.13 -1.72 8.19
C GLY A 266 -19.41 -0.46 8.67
N VAL A 267 -18.25 -0.64 9.31
CA VAL A 267 -17.41 0.47 9.73
C VAL A 267 -16.68 1.07 8.53
N GLY A 268 -16.75 2.39 8.39
CA GLY A 268 -16.08 3.12 7.30
C GLY A 268 -14.66 3.58 7.65
N PRO A 269 -13.84 3.91 6.64
CA PRO A 269 -12.47 4.36 6.86
C PRO A 269 -12.42 5.76 7.48
N ARG A 270 -11.67 5.89 8.56
CA ARG A 270 -11.48 7.14 9.30
C ARG A 270 -10.83 8.25 8.46
N TYR A 271 -9.93 7.88 7.55
CA TYR A 271 -9.07 8.80 6.79
C TYR A 271 -9.51 9.04 5.34
N CYS A 272 -10.64 8.48 4.95
CA CYS A 272 -11.30 8.78 3.68
C CYS A 272 -12.82 8.90 3.91
N PRO A 273 -13.24 9.88 4.74
CA PRO A 273 -14.64 10.07 5.05
C PRO A 273 -15.40 10.52 3.81
N SER A 274 -16.66 10.15 3.72
CA SER A 274 -17.58 10.70 2.73
C SER A 274 -17.76 12.20 2.93
N ILE A 275 -18.27 12.91 1.92
CA ILE A 275 -18.50 14.36 2.03
C ILE A 275 -19.55 14.66 3.11
N GLU A 276 -20.61 13.85 3.21
CA GLU A 276 -21.61 13.98 4.27
C GLU A 276 -21.02 13.82 5.68
N ASP A 277 -20.06 12.93 5.83
CA ASP A 277 -19.35 12.69 7.09
C ASP A 277 -18.43 13.87 7.45
N LYS A 278 -17.73 14.44 6.44
CA LYS A 278 -16.91 15.65 6.63
C LYS A 278 -17.74 16.85 7.09
N ILE A 279 -18.87 17.09 6.44
CA ILE A 279 -19.77 18.20 6.76
C ILE A 279 -20.34 18.06 8.17
N ASN A 280 -20.66 16.83 8.58
CA ASN A 280 -21.20 16.55 9.90
C ASN A 280 -20.14 16.68 11.00
N ARG A 281 -18.94 16.10 10.78
CA ARG A 281 -17.86 16.12 11.80
C ARG A 281 -17.11 17.45 11.90
N PHE A 282 -17.02 18.18 10.79
CA PHE A 282 -16.32 19.46 10.69
C PHE A 282 -17.28 20.56 10.26
N ALA A 283 -18.38 20.69 11.01
CA ALA A 283 -19.45 21.65 10.73
C ALA A 283 -18.99 23.13 10.83
N ASP A 284 -17.86 23.39 11.49
CA ASP A 284 -17.18 24.67 11.57
C ASP A 284 -16.41 25.08 10.30
N LYS A 285 -16.22 24.13 9.36
CA LYS A 285 -15.55 24.39 8.10
C LYS A 285 -16.54 24.83 7.03
N ASP A 286 -16.31 26.00 6.48
CA ASP A 286 -17.12 26.59 5.40
C ASP A 286 -16.85 25.95 4.02
N ARG A 287 -15.73 25.22 3.87
CA ARG A 287 -15.33 24.58 2.62
C ARG A 287 -14.45 23.34 2.81
N HIS A 288 -14.52 22.42 1.85
CA HIS A 288 -13.65 21.26 1.74
C HIS A 288 -13.02 21.19 0.34
N GLN A 289 -11.77 20.74 0.27
CA GLN A 289 -11.05 20.57 -0.99
C GLN A 289 -11.65 19.44 -1.82
N ILE A 290 -11.74 19.68 -3.12
CA ILE A 290 -12.09 18.72 -4.15
C ILE A 290 -10.98 18.73 -5.20
N PHE A 291 -10.50 17.54 -5.56
CA PHE A 291 -9.55 17.34 -6.65
C PHE A 291 -10.25 16.66 -7.81
N VAL A 292 -10.09 17.24 -9.00
CA VAL A 292 -10.59 16.69 -10.25
C VAL A 292 -9.43 16.00 -10.94
N GLU A 293 -9.52 14.69 -11.04
CA GLU A 293 -8.41 13.84 -11.47
C GLU A 293 -8.80 13.10 -12.76
N PRO A 294 -8.03 13.23 -13.87
CA PRO A 294 -8.33 12.47 -15.08
C PRO A 294 -8.15 10.98 -14.85
N GLU A 295 -9.07 10.18 -15.37
CA GLU A 295 -9.00 8.71 -15.27
C GLU A 295 -8.19 8.06 -16.40
N GLY A 296 -7.63 8.84 -17.32
CA GLY A 296 -6.78 8.35 -18.39
C GLY A 296 -6.35 9.45 -19.36
N TRP A 297 -5.45 9.09 -20.29
CA TRP A 297 -4.91 10.01 -21.27
C TRP A 297 -5.96 10.57 -22.24
N HIS A 298 -6.89 9.71 -22.65
CA HIS A 298 -7.80 10.01 -23.78
C HIS A 298 -9.28 9.88 -23.40
N THR A 299 -9.59 9.55 -22.14
CA THR A 299 -10.98 9.51 -21.67
C THR A 299 -11.45 10.87 -21.20
N VAL A 300 -12.74 11.13 -21.35
CA VAL A 300 -13.41 12.31 -20.79
C VAL A 300 -13.79 12.12 -19.31
N GLU A 301 -13.60 10.92 -18.78
CA GLU A 301 -13.99 10.57 -17.41
C GLU A 301 -13.06 11.21 -16.40
N MET A 302 -13.65 11.95 -15.45
CA MET A 302 -12.94 12.59 -14.34
C MET A 302 -13.41 12.03 -13.01
N TYR A 303 -12.46 11.76 -12.13
CA TYR A 303 -12.67 11.35 -10.74
C TYR A 303 -12.75 12.58 -9.84
N VAL A 304 -13.79 12.67 -9.00
CA VAL A 304 -14.02 13.83 -8.13
C VAL A 304 -13.55 13.49 -6.70
N ASN A 305 -12.22 13.49 -6.51
CA ASN A 305 -11.60 13.14 -5.24
C ASN A 305 -12.00 14.13 -4.13
N GLY A 306 -12.42 13.60 -2.99
CA GLY A 306 -12.91 14.39 -1.86
C GLY A 306 -14.42 14.50 -1.78
N PHE A 307 -15.16 14.06 -2.81
CA PHE A 307 -16.62 14.06 -2.86
C PHE A 307 -17.23 12.65 -2.85
N SER A 308 -16.57 11.70 -2.18
CA SER A 308 -17.14 10.36 -1.95
C SER A 308 -18.44 10.49 -1.19
N THR A 309 -19.50 9.83 -1.65
CA THR A 309 -20.83 9.98 -1.07
C THR A 309 -21.72 8.79 -1.37
N SER A 310 -22.67 8.53 -0.47
CA SER A 310 -23.76 7.57 -0.65
C SER A 310 -25.14 8.24 -0.60
N LEU A 311 -25.20 9.56 -0.65
CA LEU A 311 -26.44 10.32 -0.70
C LEU A 311 -27.24 9.98 -1.98
N PRO A 312 -28.56 10.26 -2.02
CA PRO A 312 -29.37 10.09 -3.22
C PRO A 312 -28.75 10.82 -4.43
N GLU A 313 -28.88 10.22 -5.60
CA GLU A 313 -28.27 10.70 -6.85
C GLU A 313 -28.65 12.16 -7.15
N GLU A 314 -29.90 12.54 -6.96
CA GLU A 314 -30.36 13.92 -7.22
C GLU A 314 -29.73 14.93 -6.27
N VAL A 315 -29.43 14.54 -5.04
CA VAL A 315 -28.75 15.39 -4.05
C VAL A 315 -27.28 15.57 -4.46
N GLN A 316 -26.61 14.49 -4.86
CA GLN A 316 -25.23 14.55 -5.37
C GLN A 316 -25.10 15.50 -6.57
N TYR A 317 -26.00 15.36 -7.53
CA TYR A 317 -26.01 16.15 -8.75
C TYR A 317 -26.29 17.62 -8.48
N THR A 318 -27.32 17.93 -7.68
CA THR A 318 -27.67 19.31 -7.33
C THR A 318 -26.55 19.99 -6.55
N ALA A 319 -25.93 19.30 -5.62
CA ALA A 319 -24.82 19.84 -4.82
C ALA A 319 -23.58 20.11 -5.69
N LEU A 320 -23.18 19.17 -6.55
CA LEU A 320 -22.02 19.37 -7.42
C LEU A 320 -22.18 20.55 -8.38
N ARG A 321 -23.38 20.83 -8.87
CA ARG A 321 -23.64 21.99 -9.72
C ARG A 321 -23.41 23.35 -9.05
N LYS A 322 -23.25 23.37 -7.74
CA LYS A 322 -22.90 24.58 -6.94
C LYS A 322 -21.42 24.69 -6.61
N VAL A 323 -20.64 23.68 -7.00
CA VAL A 323 -19.17 23.75 -6.87
C VAL A 323 -18.60 24.55 -8.03
N ALA A 324 -17.65 25.45 -7.75
CA ALA A 324 -17.02 26.29 -8.78
C ALA A 324 -16.36 25.42 -9.87
N GLY A 325 -16.74 25.66 -11.11
CA GLY A 325 -16.31 24.90 -12.29
C GLY A 325 -17.20 23.69 -12.63
N PHE A 326 -18.21 23.37 -11.81
CA PHE A 326 -19.14 22.25 -12.02
C PHE A 326 -20.56 22.71 -12.41
N GLU A 327 -20.77 23.95 -12.70
CA GLU A 327 -22.12 24.53 -12.92
C GLU A 327 -22.89 23.84 -14.04
N GLN A 328 -22.18 23.30 -15.05
CA GLN A 328 -22.73 22.57 -16.18
C GLN A 328 -22.39 21.08 -16.17
N VAL A 329 -22.00 20.55 -15.00
CA VAL A 329 -21.53 19.17 -14.87
C VAL A 329 -22.51 18.14 -15.39
N LYS A 330 -22.00 17.15 -16.10
CA LYS A 330 -22.72 15.94 -16.53
C LYS A 330 -22.12 14.73 -15.80
N PHE A 331 -22.97 13.94 -15.16
CA PHE A 331 -22.56 12.70 -14.55
C PHE A 331 -22.39 11.60 -15.60
N LEU A 332 -21.32 10.81 -15.42
CA LEU A 332 -21.20 9.50 -16.07
C LEU A 332 -21.78 8.41 -15.16
N ARG A 333 -21.58 8.54 -13.84
CA ARG A 333 -22.23 7.71 -12.82
C ARG A 333 -22.19 8.39 -11.44
N PRO A 334 -23.17 8.11 -10.57
CA PRO A 334 -23.18 8.65 -9.21
C PRO A 334 -22.11 8.02 -8.33
N GLY A 335 -21.78 8.68 -7.23
CA GLY A 335 -21.06 8.10 -6.12
C GLY A 335 -21.91 7.07 -5.37
N TYR A 336 -21.25 6.15 -4.69
CA TYR A 336 -21.93 5.14 -3.88
C TYR A 336 -21.06 4.66 -2.72
N ALA A 337 -21.69 4.08 -1.71
CA ALA A 337 -20.99 3.29 -0.71
C ALA A 337 -21.11 1.81 -1.08
N ILE A 338 -20.05 1.06 -0.78
CA ILE A 338 -20.03 -0.38 -0.85
C ILE A 338 -19.79 -0.96 0.54
N GLU A 339 -20.67 -1.87 0.96
CA GLU A 339 -20.56 -2.64 2.19
C GLU A 339 -20.27 -4.09 1.85
N TYR A 340 -19.32 -4.72 2.57
CA TYR A 340 -18.81 -6.05 2.23
C TYR A 340 -18.32 -6.79 3.48
N ASP A 341 -18.24 -8.11 3.39
CA ASP A 341 -17.68 -8.94 4.44
C ASP A 341 -16.15 -8.89 4.45
N TYR A 342 -15.59 -8.90 5.66
CA TYR A 342 -14.18 -9.10 5.91
C TYR A 342 -13.97 -10.08 7.05
N PHE A 343 -12.74 -10.54 7.23
CA PHE A 343 -12.35 -11.44 8.29
C PHE A 343 -11.28 -10.76 9.15
N PRO A 344 -11.48 -10.65 10.49
CA PRO A 344 -10.47 -10.07 11.37
C PRO A 344 -9.11 -10.74 11.18
N PRO A 345 -8.05 -9.98 10.83
CA PRO A 345 -6.75 -10.55 10.42
C PRO A 345 -5.93 -11.13 11.58
N THR A 346 -6.38 -10.98 12.82
CA THR A 346 -5.81 -11.71 13.97
C THR A 346 -5.98 -13.22 13.85
N GLN A 347 -6.82 -13.69 12.94
CA GLN A 347 -6.98 -15.11 12.58
C GLN A 347 -5.89 -15.63 11.64
N LEU A 348 -4.93 -14.78 11.27
CA LEU A 348 -3.83 -15.10 10.36
C LEU A 348 -2.50 -15.21 11.09
N LYS A 349 -1.63 -16.06 10.55
CA LYS A 349 -0.19 -16.10 10.86
C LYS A 349 0.54 -14.97 10.11
N ALA A 350 1.79 -14.72 10.46
CA ALA A 350 2.64 -13.74 9.78
C ALA A 350 2.87 -14.04 8.28
N THR A 351 2.65 -15.27 7.85
CA THR A 351 2.67 -15.72 6.46
C THR A 351 1.40 -15.39 5.69
N LEU A 352 0.38 -14.82 6.35
CA LEU A 352 -1.00 -14.64 5.90
C LEU A 352 -1.78 -15.96 5.71
N GLU A 353 -1.21 -17.10 6.12
CA GLU A 353 -1.97 -18.34 6.26
C GLU A 353 -2.94 -18.25 7.44
N THR A 354 -4.14 -18.79 7.29
CA THR A 354 -5.11 -18.83 8.39
C THR A 354 -4.65 -19.77 9.51
N LYS A 355 -5.00 -19.44 10.76
CA LYS A 355 -4.72 -20.28 11.92
C LYS A 355 -5.67 -21.49 12.02
N ILE A 356 -6.85 -21.37 11.44
CA ILE A 356 -7.96 -22.35 11.55
C ILE A 356 -7.84 -23.43 10.48
N ILE A 357 -7.55 -23.07 9.25
CA ILE A 357 -7.47 -23.97 8.10
C ILE A 357 -6.07 -23.89 7.50
N GLU A 358 -5.36 -25.02 7.44
CA GLU A 358 -4.07 -25.10 6.75
C GLU A 358 -4.22 -24.89 5.25
N ASN A 359 -3.17 -24.37 4.60
CA ASN A 359 -3.08 -24.13 3.16
C ASN A 359 -4.11 -23.12 2.63
N LEU A 360 -4.70 -22.31 3.52
CA LEU A 360 -5.63 -21.24 3.18
C LEU A 360 -5.03 -19.90 3.60
N PHE A 361 -4.89 -18.97 2.64
CA PHE A 361 -4.28 -17.66 2.81
C PHE A 361 -5.28 -16.56 2.46
N PHE A 362 -5.24 -15.45 3.21
CA PHE A 362 -6.05 -14.26 2.93
C PHE A 362 -5.15 -13.07 2.63
N ALA A 363 -5.49 -12.29 1.58
CA ALA A 363 -4.74 -11.09 1.22
C ALA A 363 -5.66 -9.99 0.69
N GLY A 364 -5.35 -8.74 1.05
CA GLY A 364 -6.06 -7.56 0.61
C GLY A 364 -7.23 -7.17 1.51
N GLN A 365 -8.29 -6.64 0.91
CA GLN A 365 -9.44 -6.09 1.63
C GLN A 365 -10.22 -7.11 2.47
N ILE A 366 -10.11 -8.39 2.16
CA ILE A 366 -10.67 -9.46 3.00
C ILE A 366 -10.15 -9.40 4.44
N ASN A 367 -8.97 -8.82 4.65
CA ASN A 367 -8.33 -8.61 5.95
C ASN A 367 -8.69 -7.25 6.60
N GLY A 368 -9.60 -6.50 6.03
CA GLY A 368 -10.00 -5.19 6.54
C GLY A 368 -9.04 -4.05 6.22
N THR A 369 -8.21 -4.18 5.19
CA THR A 369 -7.38 -3.08 4.70
C THR A 369 -8.08 -2.27 3.61
N THR A 370 -7.67 -1.02 3.41
CA THR A 370 -8.03 -0.20 2.27
C THR A 370 -6.79 0.32 1.58
N GLY A 371 -6.77 0.24 0.25
CA GLY A 371 -5.68 0.72 -0.60
C GLY A 371 -5.11 -0.38 -1.48
N TYR A 372 -4.78 0.02 -2.71
CA TYR A 372 -4.22 -0.89 -3.72
C TYR A 372 -2.85 -1.43 -3.31
N GLU A 373 -2.05 -0.58 -2.71
CA GLU A 373 -0.68 -0.85 -2.29
C GLU A 373 -0.63 -1.86 -1.15
N GLU A 374 -1.50 -1.68 -0.15
CA GLU A 374 -1.65 -2.63 0.95
C GLU A 374 -2.16 -3.99 0.44
N ALA A 375 -3.07 -3.97 -0.52
CA ALA A 375 -3.58 -5.19 -1.14
C ALA A 375 -2.49 -5.91 -1.95
N GLY A 376 -1.75 -5.18 -2.78
CA GLY A 376 -0.63 -5.73 -3.56
C GLY A 376 0.46 -6.33 -2.69
N ALA A 377 0.83 -5.65 -1.61
CA ALA A 377 1.83 -6.13 -0.64
C ALA A 377 1.39 -7.44 0.02
N GLN A 378 0.15 -7.51 0.50
CA GLN A 378 -0.39 -8.73 1.10
C GLN A 378 -0.47 -9.86 0.07
N GLY A 379 -0.92 -9.56 -1.15
CA GLY A 379 -0.98 -10.53 -2.25
C GLY A 379 0.39 -11.12 -2.55
N LEU A 380 1.42 -10.28 -2.67
CA LEU A 380 2.80 -10.71 -2.89
C LEU A 380 3.26 -11.69 -1.80
N ILE A 381 3.11 -11.33 -0.53
CA ILE A 381 3.53 -12.17 0.60
C ILE A 381 2.71 -13.48 0.68
N ALA A 382 1.40 -13.42 0.49
CA ALA A 382 0.56 -14.61 0.47
C ALA A 382 0.91 -15.57 -0.67
N GLY A 383 1.15 -15.04 -1.87
CA GLY A 383 1.57 -15.83 -3.04
C GLY A 383 2.92 -16.50 -2.83
N ILE A 384 3.89 -15.78 -2.30
CA ILE A 384 5.19 -16.32 -1.92
C ILE A 384 5.02 -17.49 -0.94
N ASN A 385 4.30 -17.27 0.14
CA ASN A 385 4.16 -18.26 1.22
C ASN A 385 3.30 -19.47 0.81
N ALA A 386 2.26 -19.26 -0.01
CA ALA A 386 1.48 -20.37 -0.56
C ALA A 386 2.36 -21.28 -1.42
N SER A 387 3.19 -20.71 -2.29
CA SER A 387 4.14 -21.46 -3.12
C SER A 387 5.19 -22.18 -2.29
N ARG A 388 5.80 -21.49 -1.30
CA ARG A 388 6.82 -22.08 -0.42
C ARG A 388 6.26 -23.23 0.42
N LYS A 389 5.03 -23.09 0.92
CA LYS A 389 4.35 -24.15 1.67
C LYS A 389 4.15 -25.41 0.82
N VAL A 390 3.70 -25.26 -0.42
CA VAL A 390 3.51 -26.37 -1.35
C VAL A 390 4.84 -27.05 -1.71
N GLN A 391 5.93 -26.29 -1.75
CA GLN A 391 7.29 -26.77 -2.03
C GLN A 391 8.04 -27.22 -0.78
N GLU A 392 7.39 -27.26 0.39
CA GLU A 392 7.97 -27.64 1.68
C GLU A 392 9.21 -26.79 2.05
N GLN A 393 9.20 -25.53 1.67
CA GLN A 393 10.25 -24.56 1.99
C GLN A 393 9.89 -23.76 3.24
N SER A 394 10.91 -23.18 3.90
CA SER A 394 10.70 -22.33 5.07
C SER A 394 9.86 -21.08 4.73
N PRO A 395 8.96 -20.62 5.61
CA PRO A 395 8.13 -19.45 5.36
C PRO A 395 8.96 -18.18 5.20
N PHE A 396 8.43 -17.23 4.43
CA PHE A 396 8.99 -15.91 4.24
C PHE A 396 8.20 -14.88 5.04
N VAL A 397 8.85 -14.23 5.99
CA VAL A 397 8.26 -13.22 6.87
C VAL A 397 9.19 -12.01 6.94
N LEU A 398 8.65 -10.83 6.71
CA LEU A 398 9.36 -9.56 6.85
C LEU A 398 9.12 -8.98 8.24
N LYS A 399 10.20 -8.51 8.88
CA LYS A 399 10.15 -7.82 10.18
C LYS A 399 9.78 -6.35 10.01
N ARG A 400 9.33 -5.72 11.10
CA ARG A 400 8.96 -4.29 11.12
C ARG A 400 10.13 -3.34 10.81
N ASN A 401 11.36 -3.74 11.09
CA ASN A 401 12.57 -2.97 10.78
C ASN A 401 13.17 -3.27 9.40
N GLU A 402 12.58 -4.21 8.67
CA GLU A 402 13.02 -4.57 7.32
C GLU A 402 12.18 -3.92 6.22
N ALA A 403 10.87 -3.75 6.46
CA ALA A 403 9.95 -3.25 5.45
C ALA A 403 8.68 -2.64 6.04
N TYR A 404 8.08 -1.66 5.35
CA TYR A 404 6.69 -1.23 5.58
C TYR A 404 5.70 -2.38 5.40
N ILE A 405 5.98 -3.32 4.49
CA ILE A 405 5.20 -4.56 4.33
C ILE A 405 5.24 -5.37 5.63
N GLY A 406 6.37 -5.45 6.30
CA GLY A 406 6.49 -6.07 7.62
C GLY A 406 5.66 -5.37 8.69
N VAL A 407 5.69 -4.03 8.71
CA VAL A 407 4.84 -3.22 9.61
C VAL A 407 3.37 -3.48 9.34
N LEU A 408 2.95 -3.47 8.08
CA LEU A 408 1.58 -3.73 7.66
C LEU A 408 1.06 -5.07 8.19
N ILE A 409 1.77 -6.15 7.90
CA ILE A 409 1.33 -7.51 8.25
C ILE A 409 1.34 -7.68 9.77
N ASP A 410 2.37 -7.22 10.45
CA ASP A 410 2.45 -7.31 11.90
C ASP A 410 1.31 -6.54 12.59
N ASP A 411 1.00 -5.31 12.13
CA ASP A 411 -0.15 -4.55 12.64
C ASP A 411 -1.47 -5.30 12.44
N LEU A 412 -1.68 -5.92 11.28
CA LEU A 412 -2.89 -6.68 10.99
C LEU A 412 -3.08 -7.86 11.95
N ILE A 413 -2.05 -8.67 12.14
CA ILE A 413 -2.17 -9.92 12.91
C ILE A 413 -2.10 -9.71 14.42
N THR A 414 -1.55 -8.59 14.90
CA THR A 414 -1.41 -8.29 16.33
C THR A 414 -2.45 -7.32 16.85
N LYS A 415 -2.74 -6.26 16.12
CA LYS A 415 -3.70 -5.20 16.51
C LYS A 415 -5.10 -5.46 15.97
N GLY A 416 -5.21 -6.20 14.87
CA GLY A 416 -6.47 -6.40 14.17
C GLY A 416 -6.96 -5.15 13.44
N THR A 417 -8.21 -5.22 12.96
CA THR A 417 -8.86 -4.14 12.20
C THR A 417 -10.26 -3.92 12.72
N GLU A 418 -10.43 -3.00 13.66
CA GLU A 418 -11.75 -2.54 14.12
C GLU A 418 -12.36 -1.52 13.13
N GLU A 419 -11.52 -0.82 12.40
CA GLU A 419 -11.85 0.08 11.28
C GLU A 419 -10.94 -0.25 10.09
N PRO A 420 -11.30 0.10 8.85
CA PRO A 420 -10.45 -0.17 7.69
C PRO A 420 -9.03 0.35 7.87
N TYR A 421 -8.06 -0.58 7.83
CA TYR A 421 -6.65 -0.27 8.03
C TYR A 421 -6.08 0.50 6.84
N ARG A 422 -5.30 1.53 7.14
CA ARG A 422 -4.52 2.29 6.17
C ARG A 422 -3.11 2.52 6.68
N MET A 423 -2.12 2.38 5.81
CA MET A 423 -0.72 2.64 6.14
C MET A 423 -0.43 4.15 6.19
N PHE A 424 0.33 4.54 7.20
CA PHE A 424 0.92 5.86 7.38
C PHE A 424 2.36 5.75 7.84
N THR A 425 3.16 6.78 7.59
CA THR A 425 4.56 6.84 8.04
C THR A 425 4.69 6.78 9.56
N SER A 426 3.69 7.26 10.30
CA SER A 426 3.66 7.20 11.77
C SER A 426 3.53 5.79 12.35
N ARG A 427 3.13 4.81 11.55
CA ARG A 427 3.05 3.41 11.98
C ARG A 427 4.40 2.71 12.02
N ALA A 428 5.39 3.23 11.29
CA ALA A 428 6.74 2.68 11.23
C ALA A 428 7.65 3.37 12.26
N GLU A 429 8.16 2.60 13.20
CA GLU A 429 9.09 3.05 14.24
C GLU A 429 10.46 3.41 13.64
N TYR A 430 10.85 2.70 12.58
CA TYR A 430 12.17 2.79 11.93
C TYR A 430 12.10 3.42 10.53
N ARG A 431 11.28 4.47 10.37
CA ARG A 431 11.05 5.07 9.06
C ARG A 431 12.29 5.65 8.38
N THR A 432 13.32 6.02 9.14
CA THR A 432 14.61 6.45 8.58
C THR A 432 15.36 5.30 7.90
N LEU A 433 15.14 4.07 8.37
CA LEU A 433 15.68 2.87 7.73
C LEU A 433 14.81 2.40 6.55
N LEU A 434 13.50 2.67 6.58
CA LEU A 434 12.51 2.16 5.63
C LEU A 434 12.14 3.20 4.55
N ARG A 435 13.15 3.84 3.96
CA ARG A 435 12.93 4.88 2.95
C ARG A 435 12.57 4.28 1.58
N GLN A 436 11.89 5.07 0.76
CA GLN A 436 11.54 4.67 -0.60
C GLN A 436 12.77 4.52 -1.52
N ASP A 437 13.84 5.28 -1.25
CA ASP A 437 15.08 5.26 -2.05
C ASP A 437 15.93 4.01 -1.83
N ASN A 438 15.83 3.37 -0.67
CA ASN A 438 16.66 2.22 -0.29
C ASN A 438 15.92 0.88 -0.22
N ALA A 439 14.69 0.78 -0.74
CA ALA A 439 13.93 -0.47 -0.69
C ALA A 439 14.65 -1.61 -1.43
N ASP A 440 15.33 -1.31 -2.53
CA ASP A 440 16.16 -2.26 -3.27
C ASP A 440 17.32 -2.81 -2.42
N MET A 441 18.02 -1.95 -1.69
CA MET A 441 19.12 -2.35 -0.80
C MET A 441 18.67 -3.30 0.30
N ARG A 442 17.45 -3.10 0.83
CA ARG A 442 16.88 -3.92 1.90
C ARG A 442 16.28 -5.24 1.41
N LEU A 443 15.62 -5.24 0.27
CA LEU A 443 14.70 -6.30 -0.13
C LEU A 443 15.07 -7.05 -1.42
N THR A 444 15.79 -6.44 -2.36
CA THR A 444 16.16 -7.12 -3.61
C THR A 444 17.00 -8.38 -3.38
N PRO A 445 17.98 -8.42 -2.44
CA PRO A 445 18.66 -9.68 -2.13
C PRO A 445 17.71 -10.78 -1.63
N MET A 446 16.70 -10.43 -0.84
CA MET A 446 15.67 -11.38 -0.38
C MET A 446 14.82 -11.85 -1.56
N GLY A 447 14.36 -10.94 -2.42
CA GLY A 447 13.59 -11.26 -3.63
C GLY A 447 14.35 -12.17 -4.60
N TYR A 448 15.66 -11.95 -4.73
CA TYR A 448 16.54 -12.81 -5.54
C TYR A 448 16.66 -14.21 -4.94
N ALA A 449 16.86 -14.32 -3.63
CA ALA A 449 16.91 -15.61 -2.94
C ALA A 449 15.59 -16.40 -3.04
N LEU A 450 14.46 -15.69 -3.17
CA LEU A 450 13.13 -16.29 -3.40
C LEU A 450 12.90 -16.73 -4.86
N GLY A 451 13.75 -16.31 -5.80
CA GLY A 451 13.55 -16.52 -7.22
C GLY A 451 12.60 -15.53 -7.90
N LEU A 452 12.26 -14.42 -7.24
CA LEU A 452 11.37 -13.37 -7.77
C LEU A 452 12.11 -12.22 -8.42
N ALA A 453 13.15 -11.69 -7.76
CA ALA A 453 13.99 -10.65 -8.33
C ALA A 453 14.99 -11.26 -9.31
N SER A 454 15.12 -10.64 -10.48
CA SER A 454 16.02 -11.11 -11.54
C SER A 454 17.49 -10.86 -11.21
N GLU A 455 18.38 -11.58 -11.89
CA GLU A 455 19.82 -11.34 -11.84
C GLU A 455 20.18 -9.92 -12.28
N GLU A 456 19.46 -9.35 -13.23
CA GLU A 456 19.60 -7.94 -13.62
C GLU A 456 19.34 -6.99 -12.45
N ARG A 457 18.31 -7.23 -11.64
CA ARG A 457 18.05 -6.43 -10.44
C ARG A 457 19.21 -6.48 -9.44
N MET A 458 19.79 -7.65 -9.22
CA MET A 458 20.94 -7.80 -8.34
C MET A 458 22.16 -7.06 -8.88
N ARG A 459 22.45 -7.20 -10.17
CA ARG A 459 23.55 -6.50 -10.82
C ARG A 459 23.41 -4.98 -10.71
N LEU A 460 22.22 -4.44 -10.96
CA LEU A 460 21.93 -3.01 -10.84
C LEU A 460 22.07 -2.52 -9.39
N LEU A 461 21.63 -3.32 -8.43
CA LEU A 461 21.80 -3.02 -7.02
C LEU A 461 23.28 -2.97 -6.61
N GLU A 462 24.07 -3.98 -6.99
CA GLU A 462 25.50 -4.04 -6.70
C GLU A 462 26.27 -2.86 -7.32
N GLU A 463 25.91 -2.51 -8.56
CA GLU A 463 26.48 -1.32 -9.22
C GLU A 463 26.13 -0.04 -8.47
N LYS A 464 24.87 0.16 -8.09
CA LYS A 464 24.42 1.31 -7.29
C LYS A 464 25.16 1.38 -5.96
N GLN A 465 25.26 0.28 -5.22
CA GLN A 465 25.96 0.23 -3.94
C GLN A 465 27.45 0.57 -4.07
N THR A 466 28.12 -0.01 -5.06
CA THR A 466 29.55 0.24 -5.31
C THR A 466 29.80 1.70 -5.65
N LYS A 467 29.01 2.27 -6.56
CA LYS A 467 29.15 3.68 -6.98
C LYS A 467 28.81 4.65 -5.84
N THR A 468 27.78 4.36 -5.05
CA THR A 468 27.41 5.18 -3.88
C THR A 468 28.53 5.17 -2.85
N ALA A 469 29.06 4.00 -2.49
CA ALA A 469 30.18 3.89 -1.56
C ALA A 469 31.43 4.64 -2.03
N ALA A 470 31.77 4.53 -3.31
CA ALA A 470 32.91 5.25 -3.90
C ALA A 470 32.71 6.77 -3.84
N PHE A 471 31.50 7.26 -4.12
CA PHE A 471 31.22 8.69 -4.11
C PHE A 471 31.13 9.26 -2.68
N VAL A 472 30.58 8.52 -1.73
CA VAL A 472 30.63 8.87 -0.30
C VAL A 472 32.08 8.98 0.18
N GLN A 473 32.93 8.02 -0.20
CA GLN A 473 34.34 8.03 0.16
C GLN A 473 35.09 9.23 -0.47
N PHE A 474 34.79 9.54 -1.74
CA PHE A 474 35.33 10.72 -2.41
C PHE A 474 35.01 12.01 -1.64
N PHE A 475 33.78 12.22 -1.18
CA PHE A 475 33.39 13.37 -0.36
C PHE A 475 34.06 13.41 1.00
N LYS A 476 34.31 12.26 1.61
CA LYS A 476 35.01 12.15 2.92
C LYS A 476 36.51 12.43 2.83
N GLU A 477 37.12 12.09 1.71
CA GLU A 477 38.59 12.23 1.53
C GLU A 477 38.97 13.56 0.87
N THR A 478 38.12 14.11 0.01
CA THR A 478 38.39 15.33 -0.74
C THR A 478 38.13 16.56 0.11
N SER A 479 39.12 17.46 0.15
CA SER A 479 38.99 18.76 0.81
C SER A 479 38.50 19.82 -0.16
N ILE A 480 37.74 20.79 0.35
CA ILE A 480 37.27 21.97 -0.36
C ILE A 480 37.84 23.23 0.30
N THR A 481 38.27 24.19 -0.50
CA THR A 481 38.81 25.47 0.00
C THR A 481 37.67 26.46 0.27
N PRO A 482 37.94 27.54 1.07
CA PRO A 482 36.98 28.62 1.26
C PRO A 482 36.55 29.29 -0.05
N GLU A 483 37.46 29.44 -1.01
CA GLU A 483 37.22 30.06 -2.32
C GLU A 483 36.24 29.24 -3.14
N GLU A 484 36.29 27.91 -3.04
CA GLU A 484 35.37 27.00 -3.74
C GLU A 484 34.04 26.89 -3.01
N ALA A 485 34.04 26.85 -1.66
CA ALA A 485 32.84 26.59 -0.87
C ALA A 485 31.98 27.83 -0.62
N ASN A 486 32.59 29.00 -0.39
CA ASN A 486 31.83 30.18 0.03
C ASN A 486 30.78 30.65 -1.00
N PRO A 487 31.00 30.60 -2.31
CA PRO A 487 29.95 30.90 -3.28
C PRO A 487 28.73 29.96 -3.15
N LEU A 488 28.94 28.66 -2.86
CA LEU A 488 27.88 27.72 -2.61
C LEU A 488 27.14 28.02 -1.29
N LEU A 489 27.87 28.40 -0.25
CA LEU A 489 27.34 28.70 1.08
C LEU A 489 26.50 29.98 1.09
N GLU A 490 26.94 31.04 0.38
CA GLU A 490 26.22 32.30 0.24
C GLU A 490 24.84 32.12 -0.39
N LYS A 491 24.71 31.22 -1.36
CA LYS A 491 23.42 30.90 -2.02
C LYS A 491 22.33 30.46 -1.03
N TYR A 492 22.72 29.91 0.12
CA TYR A 492 21.80 29.37 1.14
C TYR A 492 21.90 30.09 2.49
N ASP A 493 22.44 31.30 2.56
CA ASP A 493 22.68 32.06 3.80
C ASP A 493 23.44 31.25 4.86
N SER A 494 24.30 30.32 4.44
CA SER A 494 25.12 29.49 5.33
C SER A 494 26.39 30.22 5.71
N SER A 495 26.86 30.04 6.95
CA SER A 495 28.07 30.69 7.46
C SER A 495 29.30 30.37 6.59
N PRO A 496 30.07 31.39 6.15
CA PRO A 496 31.22 31.17 5.29
C PRO A 496 32.32 30.37 6.02
N MET A 497 33.09 29.64 5.23
CA MET A 497 34.30 28.94 5.72
C MET A 497 35.47 29.89 5.82
N LYS A 498 36.29 29.74 6.88
CA LYS A 498 37.54 30.48 7.08
C LYS A 498 38.79 29.65 6.73
N GLN A 499 38.63 28.35 6.69
CA GLN A 499 39.71 27.38 6.36
C GLN A 499 39.12 26.21 5.59
N GLY A 500 39.94 25.48 4.84
CA GLY A 500 39.54 24.29 4.13
C GLY A 500 39.01 23.18 5.05
N ASP A 501 38.05 22.42 4.60
CA ASP A 501 37.51 21.25 5.30
C ASP A 501 37.13 20.15 4.30
N LYS A 502 36.67 19.01 4.79
CA LYS A 502 36.18 17.91 3.94
C LYS A 502 34.86 18.24 3.29
N MET A 503 34.69 17.88 2.02
CA MET A 503 33.45 18.12 1.27
C MET A 503 32.23 17.52 1.99
N ALA A 504 32.39 16.35 2.62
CA ALA A 504 31.31 15.69 3.38
C ALA A 504 30.77 16.57 4.52
N LYS A 505 31.60 17.34 5.20
CA LYS A 505 31.18 18.26 6.27
C LYS A 505 30.38 19.46 5.72
N VAL A 506 30.78 19.94 4.56
CA VAL A 506 30.08 21.05 3.90
C VAL A 506 28.73 20.57 3.35
N LEU A 507 28.70 19.42 2.72
CA LEU A 507 27.44 18.79 2.24
C LEU A 507 26.46 18.50 3.39
N ALA A 508 26.94 18.18 4.57
CA ALA A 508 26.10 17.92 5.74
C ALA A 508 25.36 19.17 6.26
N ARG A 509 25.69 20.37 5.79
CA ARG A 509 24.97 21.60 6.17
C ARG A 509 23.56 21.65 5.59
N PRO A 510 22.60 22.34 6.26
CA PRO A 510 21.24 22.48 5.75
C PRO A 510 21.19 23.09 4.35
N ASN A 511 20.21 22.63 3.56
CA ASN A 511 19.86 23.11 2.22
C ASN A 511 20.93 22.92 1.11
N ILE A 512 22.16 22.53 1.44
CA ILE A 512 23.19 22.25 0.45
C ILE A 512 22.97 20.85 -0.12
N THR A 513 23.05 20.68 -1.42
CA THR A 513 22.80 19.43 -2.13
C THR A 513 24.05 18.91 -2.82
N VAL A 514 24.07 17.63 -3.18
CA VAL A 514 25.14 17.07 -4.03
C VAL A 514 25.17 17.77 -5.39
N GLU A 515 24.00 18.18 -5.91
CA GLU A 515 23.90 18.91 -7.17
C GLU A 515 24.67 20.24 -7.15
N ASP A 516 24.69 20.95 -6.03
CA ASP A 516 25.49 22.18 -5.88
C ASP A 516 26.99 21.91 -6.05
N PHE A 517 27.47 20.76 -5.58
CA PHE A 517 28.86 20.36 -5.75
C PHE A 517 29.20 19.95 -7.19
N MET A 518 28.21 19.62 -8.04
CA MET A 518 28.45 19.32 -9.46
C MET A 518 28.95 20.52 -10.26
N GLU A 519 28.90 21.73 -9.71
CA GLU A 519 29.54 22.91 -10.28
C GLU A 519 31.07 22.87 -10.13
N LEU A 520 31.60 22.12 -9.17
CA LEU A 520 33.03 21.97 -8.95
C LEU A 520 33.66 20.99 -9.96
N PRO A 521 34.78 21.40 -10.64
CA PRO A 521 35.38 20.58 -11.69
C PRO A 521 35.76 19.17 -11.24
N GLN A 522 36.33 19.02 -10.03
CA GLN A 522 36.75 17.73 -9.50
C GLN A 522 35.56 16.79 -9.22
N VAL A 523 34.46 17.32 -8.73
CA VAL A 523 33.23 16.53 -8.49
C VAL A 523 32.60 16.10 -9.79
N LYS A 524 32.48 17.05 -10.74
CA LYS A 524 31.96 16.79 -12.09
C LYS A 524 32.79 15.75 -12.82
N ALA A 525 34.12 15.83 -12.75
CA ALA A 525 35.02 14.87 -13.37
C ALA A 525 34.85 13.47 -12.76
N PHE A 526 34.77 13.35 -11.43
CA PHE A 526 34.52 12.08 -10.77
C PHE A 526 33.17 11.47 -11.17
N ALA A 527 32.11 12.26 -11.10
CA ALA A 527 30.76 11.82 -11.45
C ALA A 527 30.68 11.33 -12.90
N HIS A 528 31.31 12.04 -13.83
CA HIS A 528 31.37 11.65 -15.23
C HIS A 528 32.19 10.37 -15.45
N ALA A 529 33.37 10.28 -14.85
CA ALA A 529 34.24 9.09 -14.95
C ALA A 529 33.57 7.83 -14.42
N GLN A 530 32.79 7.94 -13.35
CA GLN A 530 32.06 6.84 -12.74
C GLN A 530 30.66 6.64 -13.32
N GLN A 531 30.21 7.49 -14.26
CA GLN A 531 28.86 7.45 -14.84
C GLN A 531 27.78 7.39 -13.76
N LEU A 532 27.84 8.32 -12.78
CA LEU A 532 26.92 8.34 -11.66
C LEU A 532 25.50 8.71 -12.11
N SER A 533 24.54 7.89 -11.70
CA SER A 533 23.11 8.16 -11.92
C SER A 533 22.56 9.14 -10.86
N LYS A 534 21.41 9.74 -11.15
CA LYS A 534 20.70 10.59 -10.19
C LYS A 534 20.42 9.85 -8.87
N GLU A 535 20.08 8.56 -8.92
CA GLU A 535 19.85 7.74 -7.71
C GLU A 535 21.11 7.59 -6.85
N VAL A 536 22.28 7.48 -7.47
CA VAL A 536 23.57 7.42 -6.74
C VAL A 536 23.88 8.76 -6.09
N LEU A 537 23.64 9.88 -6.77
CA LEU A 537 23.82 11.23 -6.21
C LEU A 537 22.93 11.42 -4.98
N GLU A 538 21.65 11.09 -5.09
CA GLU A 538 20.68 11.19 -4.00
C GLU A 538 21.02 10.27 -2.82
N SER A 539 21.37 9.01 -3.09
CA SER A 539 21.79 8.06 -2.05
C SER A 539 23.04 8.56 -1.30
N THR A 540 24.00 9.12 -2.02
CA THR A 540 25.22 9.70 -1.43
C THR A 540 24.89 10.88 -0.50
N GLU A 541 24.02 11.78 -0.93
CA GLU A 541 23.57 12.90 -0.11
C GLU A 541 22.89 12.43 1.18
N ILE A 542 21.99 11.46 1.07
CA ILE A 542 21.26 10.91 2.21
C ILE A 542 22.22 10.22 3.18
N GLU A 543 23.14 9.40 2.68
CA GLU A 543 24.12 8.70 3.53
C GLU A 543 25.05 9.66 4.29
N ILE A 544 25.45 10.78 3.69
CA ILE A 544 26.30 11.77 4.35
C ILE A 544 25.50 12.60 5.35
N LYS A 545 24.36 13.15 4.96
CA LYS A 545 23.57 14.05 5.80
C LYS A 545 22.91 13.37 6.98
N TYR A 546 22.43 12.15 6.80
CA TYR A 546 21.61 11.43 7.78
C TYR A 546 22.36 10.29 8.47
N ALA A 547 23.68 10.17 8.29
CA ALA A 547 24.50 9.10 8.86
C ALA A 547 24.26 8.88 10.36
N GLY A 548 24.28 9.94 11.16
CA GLY A 548 24.08 9.85 12.62
C GLY A 548 22.66 9.39 13.01
N TYR A 549 21.64 9.84 12.27
CA TYR A 549 20.26 9.42 12.50
C TYR A 549 20.04 7.95 12.11
N ILE A 550 20.60 7.53 10.98
CA ILE A 550 20.53 6.15 10.49
C ILE A 550 21.21 5.20 11.48
N GLU A 551 22.41 5.54 11.95
CA GLU A 551 23.14 4.74 12.93
C GLU A 551 22.38 4.61 14.25
N LYS A 552 21.86 5.72 14.78
CA LYS A 552 21.06 5.72 16.00
C LYS A 552 19.82 4.83 15.87
N GLU A 553 19.13 4.90 14.74
CA GLU A 553 17.92 4.10 14.51
C GLU A 553 18.25 2.61 14.32
N LYS A 554 19.36 2.27 13.65
CA LYS A 554 19.89 0.89 13.58
C LYS A 554 20.16 0.32 14.97
N ASN A 555 20.87 1.07 15.80
CA ASN A 555 21.18 0.63 17.17
C ASN A 555 19.89 0.43 18.02
N ASN A 556 18.87 1.25 17.82
CA ASN A 556 17.59 1.08 18.50
C ASN A 556 16.83 -0.16 17.98
N ALA A 557 16.84 -0.38 16.67
CA ALA A 557 16.24 -1.57 16.06
C ALA A 557 16.90 -2.85 16.55
N ASP A 558 18.23 -2.89 16.65
CA ASP A 558 18.98 -4.05 17.12
C ASP A 558 18.69 -4.38 18.60
N LYS A 559 18.48 -3.36 19.43
CA LYS A 559 18.06 -3.57 20.84
C LYS A 559 16.68 -4.20 20.95
N LEU A 560 15.73 -3.75 20.12
CA LEU A 560 14.36 -4.28 20.14
C LEU A 560 14.25 -5.66 19.47
N ASN A 561 15.12 -5.98 18.52
CA ASN A 561 15.17 -7.30 17.90
C ASN A 561 15.41 -8.43 18.92
N ARG A 562 16.04 -8.15 20.06
CA ARG A 562 16.20 -9.15 21.15
C ARG A 562 14.86 -9.70 21.67
N LEU A 563 13.81 -8.87 21.69
CA LEU A 563 12.46 -9.33 22.06
C LEU A 563 11.77 -10.12 20.93
N GLU A 564 12.13 -9.83 19.66
CA GLU A 564 11.65 -10.61 18.50
C GLU A 564 12.24 -12.03 18.48
N ASP A 565 13.44 -12.22 19.03
CA ASP A 565 14.08 -13.53 19.10
C ASP A 565 13.52 -14.41 20.23
N ILE A 566 12.76 -13.83 21.16
CA ILE A 566 12.12 -14.59 22.24
C ILE A 566 10.80 -15.15 21.74
N ARG A 567 10.81 -16.42 21.35
CA ARG A 567 9.62 -17.13 20.86
C ARG A 567 8.73 -17.58 21.99
N ILE A 568 7.43 -17.43 21.80
CA ILE A 568 6.39 -18.00 22.65
C ILE A 568 5.94 -19.32 22.02
N PRO A 569 6.04 -20.46 22.71
CA PRO A 569 5.59 -21.74 22.17
C PRO A 569 4.10 -21.73 21.81
N GLU A 570 3.72 -22.40 20.74
CA GLU A 570 2.29 -22.52 20.34
C GLU A 570 1.44 -23.19 21.44
N SER A 571 2.04 -24.12 22.20
CA SER A 571 1.39 -24.80 23.34
C SER A 571 1.36 -23.97 24.62
N PHE A 572 1.80 -22.71 24.61
CA PHE A 572 1.86 -21.88 25.82
C PHE A 572 0.48 -21.67 26.43
N ASN A 573 0.36 -21.97 27.73
CA ASN A 573 -0.90 -21.88 28.46
C ASN A 573 -0.99 -20.56 29.25
N TYR A 574 -1.71 -19.59 28.70
CA TYR A 574 -1.93 -18.29 29.34
C TYR A 574 -2.85 -18.34 30.57
N ASP A 575 -3.69 -19.38 30.72
CA ASP A 575 -4.58 -19.53 31.88
C ASP A 575 -3.82 -19.75 33.20
N LYS A 576 -2.59 -20.24 33.12
CA LYS A 576 -1.71 -20.41 34.29
C LYS A 576 -1.18 -19.08 34.83
N LEU A 577 -1.27 -18.00 34.06
CA LEU A 577 -0.74 -16.69 34.42
C LEU A 577 -1.82 -15.83 35.11
N THR A 578 -2.14 -16.16 36.34
CA THR A 578 -3.16 -15.44 37.13
C THR A 578 -2.80 -13.99 37.43
N SER A 579 -1.52 -13.62 37.30
CA SER A 579 -1.00 -12.26 37.51
C SER A 579 -1.23 -11.34 36.30
N LEU A 580 -1.58 -11.88 35.13
CA LEU A 580 -1.99 -11.07 34.00
C LEU A 580 -3.38 -10.45 34.23
N SER A 581 -3.60 -9.25 33.70
CA SER A 581 -4.96 -8.69 33.66
C SER A 581 -5.89 -9.62 32.87
N PHE A 582 -7.17 -9.61 33.20
CA PHE A 582 -8.17 -10.42 32.47
C PHE A 582 -8.17 -10.09 30.99
N GLU A 583 -8.15 -8.79 30.64
CA GLU A 583 -8.12 -8.32 29.25
C GLU A 583 -6.87 -8.81 28.52
N SER A 584 -5.69 -8.64 29.11
CA SER A 584 -4.42 -9.06 28.51
C SER A 584 -4.42 -10.58 28.26
N ARG A 585 -4.85 -11.36 29.24
CA ARG A 585 -4.90 -12.82 29.12
C ARG A 585 -5.82 -13.29 28.00
N GLU A 586 -7.05 -12.74 27.93
CA GLU A 586 -8.00 -13.11 26.87
C GLU A 586 -7.50 -12.70 25.46
N LYS A 587 -6.87 -11.53 25.32
CA LYS A 587 -6.28 -11.11 24.06
C LYS A 587 -5.08 -11.98 23.65
N LEU A 588 -4.20 -12.31 24.57
CA LEU A 588 -3.07 -13.21 24.30
C LEU A 588 -3.54 -14.62 23.90
N LYS A 589 -4.59 -15.13 24.53
CA LYS A 589 -5.22 -16.42 24.16
C LYS A 589 -5.82 -16.37 22.75
N LYS A 590 -6.50 -15.28 22.42
CA LYS A 590 -7.17 -15.10 21.11
C LYS A 590 -6.14 -14.90 19.98
N ILE A 591 -5.15 -14.03 20.18
CA ILE A 591 -4.19 -13.63 19.14
C ILE A 591 -3.06 -14.63 18.99
N ARG A 592 -2.64 -15.29 20.09
CA ARG A 592 -1.55 -16.27 20.06
C ARG A 592 -0.27 -15.73 19.42
N PRO A 593 0.33 -14.66 19.96
CA PRO A 593 1.55 -14.09 19.40
C PRO A 593 2.68 -15.13 19.43
N THR A 594 3.51 -15.12 18.41
CA THR A 594 4.63 -16.07 18.26
C THR A 594 5.91 -15.58 18.92
N THR A 595 6.00 -14.27 19.20
CA THR A 595 7.15 -13.66 19.87
C THR A 595 6.70 -12.73 21.00
N LEU A 596 7.61 -12.47 21.93
CA LEU A 596 7.34 -11.56 23.04
C LEU A 596 7.15 -10.12 22.56
N SER A 597 7.85 -9.74 21.51
CA SER A 597 7.68 -8.43 20.85
C SER A 597 6.29 -8.29 20.21
N GLN A 598 5.77 -9.33 19.55
CA GLN A 598 4.38 -9.33 19.08
C GLN A 598 3.38 -9.19 20.24
N ALA A 599 3.60 -9.90 21.32
CA ALA A 599 2.76 -9.79 22.51
C ALA A 599 2.71 -8.35 23.04
N SER A 600 3.83 -7.65 23.06
CA SER A 600 3.92 -6.26 23.52
C SER A 600 3.17 -5.24 22.65
N ARG A 601 2.91 -5.58 21.39
CA ARG A 601 2.17 -4.72 20.43
C ARG A 601 0.66 -4.95 20.45
N ILE A 602 0.18 -5.97 21.16
CA ILE A 602 -1.25 -6.23 21.31
C ILE A 602 -1.88 -5.14 22.18
N SER A 603 -2.91 -4.48 21.67
CA SER A 603 -3.64 -3.47 22.43
C SER A 603 -4.23 -4.08 23.71
N GLY A 604 -3.97 -3.46 24.87
CA GLY A 604 -4.39 -3.95 26.17
C GLY A 604 -3.39 -4.87 26.88
N VAL A 605 -2.25 -5.18 26.24
CA VAL A 605 -1.11 -5.85 26.90
C VAL A 605 -0.13 -4.78 27.38
N SER A 606 0.10 -4.71 28.68
CA SER A 606 0.96 -3.72 29.31
C SER A 606 2.42 -4.17 29.39
N PRO A 607 3.39 -3.26 29.59
CA PRO A 607 4.78 -3.63 29.88
C PRO A 607 4.94 -4.55 31.11
N ALA A 608 4.05 -4.40 32.11
CA ALA A 608 4.02 -5.28 33.26
C ALA A 608 3.64 -6.72 32.88
N ASP A 609 2.65 -6.89 32.00
CA ASP A 609 2.26 -8.21 31.47
C ASP A 609 3.40 -8.87 30.72
N ILE A 610 4.18 -8.11 29.93
CA ILE A 610 5.37 -8.61 29.23
C ILE A 610 6.44 -9.09 30.22
N SER A 611 6.65 -8.34 31.31
CA SER A 611 7.57 -8.75 32.36
C SER A 611 7.14 -10.06 33.04
N ILE A 612 5.84 -10.24 33.27
CA ILE A 612 5.28 -11.48 33.79
C ILE A 612 5.53 -12.66 32.84
N LEU A 613 5.29 -12.45 31.54
CA LEU A 613 5.58 -13.46 30.50
C LEU A 613 7.06 -13.87 30.50
N LEU A 614 7.98 -12.88 30.55
CA LEU A 614 9.43 -13.12 30.60
C LEU A 614 9.81 -14.01 31.79
N VAL A 615 9.37 -13.62 32.97
CA VAL A 615 9.67 -14.38 34.22
C VAL A 615 9.13 -15.79 34.14
N TYR A 616 7.89 -15.95 33.66
CA TYR A 616 7.26 -17.28 33.56
C TYR A 616 7.93 -18.20 32.53
N MET A 617 8.50 -17.61 31.49
CA MET A 617 9.27 -18.32 30.46
C MET A 617 10.71 -18.64 30.91
N GLY A 618 11.10 -18.24 32.13
CA GLY A 618 12.42 -18.52 32.69
C GLY A 618 13.55 -17.70 32.08
N ARG A 619 13.24 -16.47 31.68
CA ARG A 619 14.19 -15.58 31.04
C ARG A 619 14.27 -14.20 31.70
#